data_ddcd7581f43a5083de8d840a065fa473
#
_entry.id   ddcd7581f43a5083de8d840a065fa473
#
_cell.length_a   1.000
_cell.length_b   1.000
_cell.length_c   1.000
_cell.angle_alpha   90.00
_cell.angle_beta   90.00
_cell.angle_gamma   90.00
#
_symmetry.space_group_name_H-M   'P 1'
#
loop_
_entity.id
_entity.type
_entity.pdbx_description
1 polymer ?
#
loop_
_entity_poly.entity_id
_entity_poly.type
_entity_poly.pdbx_seq_one_letter_code
_entity_poly.pdbx_strand_id
1 'polypeptide(L)'
;RMRAQLHIAAADLSGVRAKASHPLGAGPYKFMKYENRVVYFEANENYYKGCPKLQNIQFKEISESDKIGAIQLGTADIANPAGSKLNFDTIRSLNDNKIDGPVFKTKTVDFLGYGYIGLNADTVNVGGNPSSDASKNLRKGLSTLLAAYRDVAINSFFGDSAVVINYPISNTSW
;
A
#
# COMPACT_ATOMS: atom_id res chain seq x y z
N ARG A 1 -17.04 17.89 19.12
CA ARG A 1 -16.93 16.75 18.17
C ARG A 1 -17.67 15.57 18.80
N MET A 2 -18.93 15.32 18.41
CA MET A 2 -19.62 14.08 18.76
C MET A 2 -18.95 12.92 18.02
N ARG A 3 -18.31 12.00 18.75
CA ARG A 3 -17.96 10.68 18.22
C ARG A 3 -19.24 9.85 18.27
N ALA A 4 -19.86 9.58 17.13
CA ALA A 4 -20.87 8.54 17.06
C ALA A 4 -20.16 7.20 17.34
N GLN A 5 -20.38 6.63 18.50
CA GLN A 5 -20.00 5.25 18.79
C GLN A 5 -21.03 4.35 18.13
N LEU A 6 -20.61 3.66 17.09
CA LEU A 6 -21.41 2.61 16.47
C LEU A 6 -21.34 1.39 17.39
N HIS A 7 -22.36 1.17 18.21
CA HIS A 7 -22.51 -0.06 18.98
C HIS A 7 -23.12 -1.12 18.06
N ILE A 8 -22.28 -2.02 17.53
CA ILE A 8 -22.75 -3.22 16.83
C ILE A 8 -22.87 -4.32 17.87
N ALA A 9 -24.08 -4.83 18.09
CA ALA A 9 -24.29 -5.99 18.95
C ALA A 9 -23.59 -7.23 18.38
N ALA A 10 -22.98 -8.05 19.23
CA ALA A 10 -22.25 -9.25 18.79
C ALA A 10 -23.11 -10.21 17.93
N ALA A 11 -24.42 -10.24 18.15
CA ALA A 11 -25.38 -11.01 17.37
C ALA A 11 -25.48 -10.57 15.90
N ASP A 12 -25.14 -9.31 15.58
CA ASP A 12 -25.27 -8.75 14.23
C ASP A 12 -24.03 -8.99 13.35
N LEU A 13 -22.93 -9.46 13.93
CA LEU A 13 -21.67 -9.68 13.20
C LEU A 13 -21.78 -10.78 12.13
N SER A 14 -22.69 -11.73 12.26
CA SER A 14 -22.94 -12.76 11.25
C SER A 14 -23.46 -12.19 9.92
N GLY A 15 -24.20 -11.08 9.97
CA GLY A 15 -24.73 -10.38 8.81
C GLY A 15 -23.72 -9.47 8.11
N VAL A 16 -22.62 -9.10 8.76
CA VAL A 16 -21.62 -8.16 8.21
C VAL A 16 -20.89 -8.77 6.99
N ARG A 17 -20.53 -10.04 7.04
CA ARG A 17 -19.88 -10.74 5.94
C ARG A 17 -20.76 -10.85 4.72
N ALA A 18 -22.06 -11.08 4.90
CA ALA A 18 -23.04 -11.15 3.80
C ALA A 18 -23.20 -9.80 3.08
N LYS A 19 -22.94 -8.69 3.79
CA LYS A 19 -23.03 -7.33 3.23
C LYS A 19 -21.70 -6.81 2.67
N ALA A 20 -20.61 -7.55 2.81
CA ALA A 20 -19.31 -7.15 2.29
C ALA A 20 -19.28 -7.02 0.75
N SER A 21 -20.13 -7.78 0.05
CA SER A 21 -20.30 -7.68 -1.41
C SER A 21 -21.15 -6.48 -1.88
N HIS A 22 -21.86 -5.84 -0.95
CA HIS A 22 -22.71 -4.67 -1.21
C HIS A 22 -22.53 -3.63 -0.11
N PRO A 23 -21.31 -3.02 -0.04
CA PRO A 23 -21.00 -2.08 1.02
C PRO A 23 -21.85 -0.82 0.94
N LEU A 24 -22.34 -0.35 2.09
CA LEU A 24 -22.99 0.94 2.24
C LEU A 24 -22.05 1.89 2.97
N GLY A 25 -21.85 3.09 2.42
CA GLY A 25 -20.97 4.09 2.99
C GLY A 25 -21.57 5.50 2.90
N ALA A 26 -21.07 6.40 3.76
CA ALA A 26 -21.41 7.83 3.76
C ALA A 26 -20.40 8.67 2.97
N GLY A 27 -19.59 8.05 2.14
CA GLY A 27 -18.56 8.67 1.33
C GLY A 27 -19.09 9.43 0.12
N PRO A 28 -18.19 10.08 -0.65
CA PRO A 28 -18.57 10.84 -1.85
C PRO A 28 -19.08 9.97 -3.00
N TYR A 29 -18.82 8.67 -2.96
CA TYR A 29 -19.25 7.72 -3.98
C TYR A 29 -19.96 6.52 -3.36
N LYS A 30 -20.97 6.01 -4.06
CA LYS A 30 -21.73 4.79 -3.76
C LYS A 30 -21.17 3.63 -4.57
N PHE A 31 -20.98 2.48 -3.93
CA PHE A 31 -20.64 1.23 -4.61
C PHE A 31 -21.83 0.78 -5.48
N MET A 32 -21.55 0.43 -6.73
CA MET A 32 -22.57 -0.06 -7.67
C MET A 32 -22.44 -1.55 -7.90
N LYS A 33 -21.24 -2.00 -8.32
CA LYS A 33 -20.95 -3.41 -8.58
C LYS A 33 -19.46 -3.68 -8.64
N TYR A 34 -19.09 -4.96 -8.51
CA TYR A 34 -17.79 -5.50 -8.88
C TYR A 34 -17.97 -6.54 -9.99
N GLU A 35 -17.32 -6.33 -11.10
CA GLU A 35 -17.43 -7.20 -12.27
C GLU A 35 -16.13 -7.13 -13.08
N ASN A 36 -15.65 -8.30 -13.54
CA ASN A 36 -14.44 -8.39 -14.38
C ASN A 36 -13.21 -7.66 -13.79
N ARG A 37 -12.99 -7.78 -12.48
CA ARG A 37 -11.91 -7.11 -11.74
C ARG A 37 -12.00 -5.58 -11.75
N VAL A 38 -13.18 -5.05 -11.94
CA VAL A 38 -13.46 -3.62 -11.88
C VAL A 38 -14.52 -3.34 -10.84
N VAL A 39 -14.24 -2.42 -9.93
CA VAL A 39 -15.22 -1.89 -8.99
C VAL A 39 -15.79 -0.61 -9.59
N TYR A 40 -17.11 -0.54 -9.68
CA TYR A 40 -17.85 0.61 -10.22
C TYR A 40 -18.48 1.41 -9.11
N PHE A 41 -18.27 2.71 -9.15
CA PHE A 41 -18.85 3.67 -8.22
C PHE A 41 -19.61 4.78 -8.96
N GLU A 42 -20.67 5.26 -8.32
CA GLU A 42 -21.46 6.42 -8.76
C GLU A 42 -21.41 7.53 -7.70
N ALA A 43 -21.46 8.78 -8.11
CA ALA A 43 -21.47 9.93 -7.22
C ALA A 43 -22.62 9.86 -6.20
N ASN A 44 -22.34 10.17 -4.96
CA ASN A 44 -23.34 10.28 -3.90
C ASN A 44 -23.85 11.73 -3.85
N GLU A 45 -25.02 11.96 -4.39
CA GLU A 45 -25.67 13.28 -4.41
C GLU A 45 -25.92 13.83 -3.00
N ASN A 46 -26.09 12.92 -2.02
CA ASN A 46 -26.33 13.28 -0.61
C ASN A 46 -25.04 13.38 0.22
N TYR A 47 -23.86 13.46 -0.42
CA TYR A 47 -22.63 13.59 0.31
C TYR A 47 -22.57 14.92 1.06
N TYR A 48 -22.23 14.89 2.36
CA TYR A 48 -22.29 16.04 3.27
C TYR A 48 -21.39 17.23 2.88
N LYS A 49 -20.37 17.01 2.02
CA LYS A 49 -19.50 18.08 1.46
C LYS A 49 -19.90 18.48 0.05
N GLY A 50 -21.08 18.07 -0.41
CA GLY A 50 -21.59 18.33 -1.77
C GLY A 50 -21.32 17.18 -2.74
N CYS A 51 -22.09 17.12 -3.80
CA CYS A 51 -22.00 16.08 -4.83
C CYS A 51 -20.64 16.18 -5.56
N PRO A 52 -19.92 15.05 -5.78
CA PRO A 52 -18.70 15.03 -6.56
C PRO A 52 -18.92 15.49 -8.01
N LYS A 53 -17.88 16.11 -8.60
CA LYS A 53 -17.93 16.56 -10.00
C LYS A 53 -17.92 15.41 -11.00
N LEU A 54 -17.18 14.33 -10.70
CA LEU A 54 -17.15 13.13 -11.53
C LEU A 54 -18.33 12.25 -11.13
N GLN A 55 -19.17 11.90 -12.09
CA GLN A 55 -20.37 11.09 -11.83
C GLN A 55 -20.03 9.63 -11.62
N ASN A 56 -19.05 9.10 -12.34
CA ASN A 56 -18.65 7.70 -12.28
C ASN A 56 -17.15 7.55 -12.05
N ILE A 57 -16.77 6.60 -11.20
CA ILE A 57 -15.37 6.20 -10.98
C ILE A 57 -15.29 4.67 -11.10
N GLN A 58 -14.21 4.19 -11.68
CA GLN A 58 -13.89 2.78 -11.78
C GLN A 58 -12.53 2.51 -11.15
N PHE A 59 -12.45 1.52 -10.26
CA PHE A 59 -11.19 0.98 -9.78
C PHE A 59 -10.92 -0.35 -10.45
N LYS A 60 -9.93 -0.37 -11.32
CA LYS A 60 -9.51 -1.55 -12.08
C LYS A 60 -8.35 -2.23 -11.36
N GLU A 61 -8.49 -3.52 -11.09
CA GLU A 61 -7.39 -4.34 -10.58
C GLU A 61 -6.41 -4.65 -11.71
N ILE A 62 -5.16 -4.20 -11.55
CA ILE A 62 -4.05 -4.47 -12.48
C ILE A 62 -2.80 -4.84 -11.71
N SER A 63 -1.85 -5.51 -12.36
CA SER A 63 -0.57 -5.87 -11.75
C SER A 63 0.28 -4.60 -11.49
N GLU A 64 1.20 -4.68 -10.53
CA GLU A 64 2.12 -3.57 -10.25
C GLU A 64 2.94 -3.18 -11.48
N SER A 65 3.41 -4.16 -12.25
CA SER A 65 4.19 -3.97 -13.48
C SER A 65 3.45 -3.22 -14.58
N ASP A 66 2.12 -3.30 -14.61
CA ASP A 66 1.31 -2.76 -15.71
C ASP A 66 0.82 -1.33 -15.44
N LYS A 67 0.95 -0.84 -14.19
CA LYS A 67 0.39 0.46 -13.78
C LYS A 67 0.90 1.63 -14.61
N ILE A 68 2.20 1.74 -14.83
CA ILE A 68 2.80 2.84 -15.62
C ILE A 68 2.39 2.73 -17.08
N GLY A 69 2.42 1.50 -17.64
CA GLY A 69 1.97 1.24 -19.02
C GLY A 69 0.50 1.56 -19.22
N ALA A 70 -0.37 1.28 -18.23
CA ALA A 70 -1.79 1.60 -18.32
C ALA A 70 -2.06 3.11 -18.44
N ILE A 71 -1.32 3.95 -17.70
CA ILE A 71 -1.38 5.40 -17.85
C ILE A 71 -0.87 5.84 -19.22
N GLN A 72 0.28 5.29 -19.66
CA GLN A 72 0.88 5.64 -20.95
C GLN A 72 -0.04 5.32 -22.13
N LEU A 73 -0.77 4.20 -22.04
CA LEU A 73 -1.72 3.76 -23.08
C LEU A 73 -3.10 4.43 -22.95
N GLY A 74 -3.33 5.24 -21.92
CA GLY A 74 -4.64 5.85 -21.65
C GLY A 74 -5.73 4.85 -21.24
N THR A 75 -5.36 3.65 -20.78
CA THR A 75 -6.32 2.64 -20.27
C THR A 75 -6.65 2.84 -18.78
N ALA A 76 -5.93 3.73 -18.13
CA ALA A 76 -6.20 4.27 -16.81
C ALA A 76 -5.84 5.76 -16.78
N ASP A 77 -6.63 6.56 -16.03
CA ASP A 77 -6.41 8.00 -15.87
C ASP A 77 -5.47 8.29 -14.67
N ILE A 78 -5.52 7.44 -13.65
CA ILE A 78 -4.74 7.56 -12.42
C ILE A 78 -4.22 6.17 -12.02
N ALA A 79 -2.97 6.09 -11.61
CA ALA A 79 -2.40 4.89 -10.99
C ALA A 79 -1.51 5.26 -9.80
N ASN A 80 -1.30 4.29 -8.90
CA ASN A 80 -0.43 4.42 -7.74
C ASN A 80 0.66 3.35 -7.78
N PRO A 81 1.66 3.45 -8.66
CA PRO A 81 2.78 2.53 -8.66
C PRO A 81 3.56 2.61 -7.35
N ALA A 82 4.16 1.51 -6.95
CA ALA A 82 4.99 1.47 -5.75
C ALA A 82 6.18 2.44 -5.87
N GLY A 83 6.58 3.03 -4.75
CA GLY A 83 7.73 3.94 -4.67
C GLY A 83 9.08 3.19 -4.78
N SER A 84 9.26 2.39 -5.82
CA SER A 84 10.51 1.68 -6.10
C SER A 84 11.43 2.48 -7.01
N LYS A 85 12.73 2.26 -6.89
CA LYS A 85 13.72 2.86 -7.79
C LYS A 85 13.40 2.58 -9.26
N LEU A 86 13.01 1.34 -9.57
CA LEU A 86 12.62 0.94 -10.93
C LEU A 86 11.48 1.79 -11.49
N ASN A 87 10.41 2.01 -10.71
CA ASN A 87 9.27 2.81 -11.15
C ASN A 87 9.66 4.28 -11.33
N PHE A 88 10.48 4.85 -10.44
CA PHE A 88 10.99 6.21 -10.61
C PHE A 88 11.87 6.35 -11.87
N ASP A 89 12.77 5.41 -12.11
CA ASP A 89 13.63 5.41 -13.30
C ASP A 89 12.81 5.24 -14.59
N THR A 90 11.79 4.38 -14.58
CA THR A 90 10.85 4.20 -15.70
C THR A 90 10.07 5.48 -15.99
N ILE A 91 9.51 6.12 -14.96
CA ILE A 91 8.79 7.39 -15.13
C ILE A 91 9.72 8.46 -15.70
N ARG A 92 10.94 8.61 -15.14
CA ARG A 92 11.92 9.59 -15.64
C ARG A 92 12.27 9.34 -17.10
N SER A 93 12.52 8.10 -17.50
CA SER A 93 12.89 7.75 -18.88
C SER A 93 11.81 8.11 -19.90
N LEU A 94 10.54 8.07 -19.51
CA LEU A 94 9.39 8.40 -20.35
C LEU A 94 8.96 9.87 -20.26
N ASN A 95 9.55 10.66 -19.35
CA ASN A 95 9.05 11.96 -18.90
C ASN A 95 10.12 13.07 -18.93
N ASP A 96 10.99 13.06 -19.95
CA ASP A 96 12.10 14.02 -20.12
C ASP A 96 13.02 14.08 -18.89
N ASN A 97 13.32 12.92 -18.33
CA ASN A 97 14.16 12.75 -17.14
C ASN A 97 13.59 13.44 -15.87
N LYS A 98 12.28 13.70 -15.83
CA LYS A 98 11.58 14.32 -14.70
C LYS A 98 10.58 13.35 -14.07
N ILE A 99 10.38 13.46 -12.78
CA ILE A 99 9.29 12.75 -12.10
C ILE A 99 7.94 13.38 -12.45
N ASP A 100 7.82 14.71 -12.39
CA ASP A 100 6.67 15.44 -12.88
C ASP A 100 7.03 16.15 -14.21
N GLY A 101 6.51 15.68 -15.31
CA GLY A 101 6.89 16.13 -16.64
C GLY A 101 5.72 16.21 -17.62
N PRO A 102 6.02 16.29 -18.92
CA PRO A 102 4.98 16.49 -19.92
C PRO A 102 4.09 15.27 -20.16
N VAL A 103 4.63 14.05 -20.04
CA VAL A 103 3.89 12.80 -20.30
C VAL A 103 3.11 12.37 -19.08
N PHE A 104 3.78 12.34 -17.91
CA PHE A 104 3.15 11.98 -16.63
C PHE A 104 3.14 13.16 -15.66
N LYS A 105 1.98 13.42 -15.08
CA LYS A 105 1.83 14.29 -13.94
C LYS A 105 1.88 13.45 -12.67
N THR A 106 2.99 13.54 -11.95
CA THR A 106 3.28 12.68 -10.80
C THR A 106 3.41 13.49 -9.53
N LYS A 107 2.79 13.00 -8.47
CA LYS A 107 2.94 13.55 -7.12
C LYS A 107 3.37 12.44 -6.18
N THR A 108 4.51 12.64 -5.51
CA THR A 108 4.93 11.77 -4.41
C THR A 108 4.15 12.12 -3.15
N VAL A 109 3.76 11.10 -2.40
CA VAL A 109 3.06 11.24 -1.12
C VAL A 109 3.83 10.45 -0.08
N ASP A 110 4.10 11.10 1.05
CA ASP A 110 4.78 10.44 2.18
C ASP A 110 3.94 9.29 2.72
N PHE A 111 4.60 8.18 2.96
CA PHE A 111 3.98 7.00 3.54
C PHE A 111 4.36 6.87 5.02
N LEU A 112 3.36 6.89 5.91
CA LEU A 112 3.55 6.76 7.35
C LEU A 112 3.87 5.33 7.82
N GLY A 113 4.13 4.42 6.91
CA GLY A 113 4.47 3.04 7.19
C GLY A 113 5.96 2.81 7.34
N TYR A 114 6.30 1.63 7.82
CA TYR A 114 7.66 1.10 7.80
C TYR A 114 7.64 -0.38 7.42
N GLY A 115 8.72 -0.86 6.81
CA GLY A 115 8.95 -2.26 6.54
C GLY A 115 9.92 -2.87 7.57
N TYR A 116 9.80 -4.16 7.80
CA TYR A 116 10.72 -4.90 8.66
C TYR A 116 10.95 -6.32 8.14
N ILE A 117 12.06 -6.91 8.53
CA ILE A 117 12.35 -8.34 8.33
C ILE A 117 12.21 -9.02 9.68
N GLY A 118 11.21 -9.89 9.81
CA GLY A 118 10.98 -10.71 11.01
C GLY A 118 11.62 -12.09 10.86
N LEU A 119 12.32 -12.57 11.89
CA LEU A 119 12.82 -13.94 11.95
C LEU A 119 11.86 -14.78 12.81
N ASN A 120 11.16 -15.72 12.18
CA ASN A 120 10.28 -16.64 12.91
C ASN A 120 11.14 -17.64 13.70
N ALA A 121 11.11 -17.55 15.03
CA ALA A 121 11.91 -18.39 15.92
C ALA A 121 11.55 -19.88 15.81
N ASP A 122 10.30 -20.23 15.51
CA ASP A 122 9.85 -21.63 15.41
C ASP A 122 10.41 -22.32 14.16
N THR A 123 10.70 -21.57 13.10
CA THR A 123 11.24 -22.12 11.84
C THR A 123 12.73 -21.84 11.67
N VAL A 124 13.23 -20.71 12.20
CA VAL A 124 14.66 -20.36 12.18
C VAL A 124 15.32 -20.82 13.46
N ASN A 125 15.58 -22.12 13.55
CA ASN A 125 16.15 -22.77 14.72
C ASN A 125 17.13 -23.90 14.35
N VAL A 126 17.86 -24.42 15.32
CA VAL A 126 18.76 -25.56 15.21
C VAL A 126 18.18 -26.73 16.00
N GLY A 127 17.97 -27.86 15.32
CA GLY A 127 17.52 -29.09 15.95
C GLY A 127 16.10 -29.03 16.56
N GLY A 128 15.23 -28.15 16.02
CA GLY A 128 13.86 -28.01 16.49
C GLY A 128 13.69 -27.37 17.87
N ASN A 129 14.75 -26.80 18.44
CA ASN A 129 14.70 -26.11 19.74
C ASN A 129 14.97 -24.59 19.58
N PRO A 130 13.93 -23.75 19.46
CA PRO A 130 14.07 -22.31 19.31
C PRO A 130 14.79 -21.61 20.46
N SER A 131 14.73 -22.18 21.66
CA SER A 131 15.29 -21.57 22.89
C SER A 131 16.77 -21.93 23.14
N SER A 132 17.33 -22.88 22.37
CA SER A 132 18.74 -23.27 22.51
C SER A 132 19.68 -22.11 22.14
N ASP A 133 20.88 -22.12 22.72
CA ASP A 133 21.89 -21.10 22.41
C ASP A 133 22.35 -21.18 20.95
N ALA A 134 22.39 -22.38 20.36
CA ALA A 134 22.67 -22.55 18.94
C ALA A 134 21.61 -21.83 18.07
N SER A 135 20.33 -21.97 18.38
CA SER A 135 19.23 -21.31 17.68
C SER A 135 19.25 -19.79 17.85
N LYS A 136 19.53 -19.32 19.07
CA LYS A 136 19.69 -17.87 19.34
C LYS A 136 20.87 -17.29 18.56
N ASN A 137 22.01 -18.00 18.54
CA ASN A 137 23.20 -17.57 17.82
C ASN A 137 22.97 -17.56 16.30
N LEU A 138 22.25 -18.55 15.75
CA LEU A 138 21.86 -18.54 14.34
C LEU A 138 21.06 -17.28 14.00
N ARG A 139 19.99 -16.97 14.74
CA ARG A 139 19.18 -15.77 14.50
C ARG A 139 19.95 -14.48 14.73
N LYS A 140 20.84 -14.43 15.73
CA LYS A 140 21.74 -13.29 15.96
C LYS A 140 22.68 -13.08 14.77
N GLY A 141 23.28 -14.15 14.23
CA GLY A 141 24.11 -14.08 13.04
C GLY A 141 23.37 -13.54 11.83
N LEU A 142 22.17 -14.07 11.56
CA LEU A 142 21.29 -13.57 10.48
C LEU A 142 20.92 -12.10 10.68
N SER A 143 20.53 -11.70 11.89
CA SER A 143 20.21 -10.30 12.19
C SER A 143 21.41 -9.37 12.00
N THR A 144 22.61 -9.81 12.38
CA THR A 144 23.86 -9.05 12.20
C THR A 144 24.18 -8.87 10.71
N LEU A 145 24.04 -9.94 9.92
CA LEU A 145 24.24 -9.89 8.48
C LEU A 145 23.25 -8.92 7.82
N LEU A 146 21.96 -9.06 8.12
CA LEU A 146 20.92 -8.18 7.60
C LEU A 146 21.15 -6.73 8.00
N ALA A 147 21.56 -6.47 9.23
CA ALA A 147 21.89 -5.12 9.71
C ALA A 147 23.09 -4.51 8.96
N ALA A 148 24.09 -5.30 8.63
CA ALA A 148 25.27 -4.83 7.89
C ALA A 148 24.94 -4.43 6.43
N TYR A 149 23.95 -5.08 5.81
CA TYR A 149 23.61 -4.87 4.40
C TYR A 149 22.29 -4.11 4.17
N ARG A 150 21.61 -3.66 5.23
CA ARG A 150 20.29 -3.03 5.11
C ARG A 150 20.30 -1.77 4.23
N ASP A 151 21.32 -0.93 4.31
CA ASP A 151 21.42 0.29 3.49
C ASP A 151 21.56 -0.06 2.00
N VAL A 152 22.37 -1.08 1.68
CA VAL A 152 22.53 -1.57 0.31
C VAL A 152 21.22 -2.11 -0.24
N ALA A 153 20.50 -2.90 0.56
CA ALA A 153 19.19 -3.46 0.14
C ALA A 153 18.14 -2.36 -0.07
N ILE A 154 18.05 -1.40 0.85
CA ILE A 154 17.10 -0.28 0.75
C ILE A 154 17.44 0.58 -0.48
N ASN A 155 18.68 0.98 -0.68
CA ASN A 155 19.10 1.80 -1.82
C ASN A 155 18.90 1.08 -3.16
N SER A 156 19.10 -0.24 -3.21
CA SER A 156 18.90 -1.03 -4.43
C SER A 156 17.44 -1.10 -4.85
N PHE A 157 16.52 -1.20 -3.88
CA PHE A 157 15.09 -1.38 -4.17
C PHE A 157 14.33 -0.06 -4.22
N PHE A 158 14.57 0.83 -3.26
CA PHE A 158 13.81 2.08 -3.10
C PHE A 158 14.58 3.32 -3.59
N GLY A 159 15.91 3.26 -3.71
CA GLY A 159 16.73 4.45 -3.97
C GLY A 159 16.52 5.49 -2.87
N ASP A 160 16.31 6.74 -3.27
CA ASP A 160 16.11 7.86 -2.35
C ASP A 160 14.69 7.93 -1.73
N SER A 161 13.79 7.01 -2.08
CA SER A 161 12.40 7.05 -1.62
C SER A 161 12.16 6.37 -0.27
N ALA A 162 13.19 5.74 0.31
CA ALA A 162 13.13 5.16 1.64
C ALA A 162 14.45 5.34 2.39
N VAL A 163 14.38 5.32 3.70
CA VAL A 163 15.55 5.42 4.59
C VAL A 163 15.52 4.33 5.64
N VAL A 164 16.69 3.92 6.12
CA VAL A 164 16.82 2.99 7.24
C VAL A 164 16.41 3.68 8.54
N ILE A 165 15.56 3.00 9.31
CA ILE A 165 15.17 3.42 10.66
C ILE A 165 15.61 2.38 11.68
N ASN A 166 15.79 2.79 12.95
CA ASN A 166 16.22 1.92 14.06
C ASN A 166 15.12 1.64 15.07
N TYR A 167 13.89 2.09 14.81
CA TYR A 167 12.71 1.95 15.67
C TYR A 167 11.47 1.73 14.82
N PRO A 168 10.43 1.06 15.34
CA PRO A 168 9.24 0.69 14.57
C PRO A 168 8.25 1.86 14.44
N ILE A 169 8.74 3.01 14.00
CA ILE A 169 7.96 4.22 13.77
C ILE A 169 8.48 4.84 12.47
N SER A 170 7.59 5.27 11.57
CA SER A 170 7.99 5.97 10.36
C SER A 170 8.75 7.25 10.68
N ASN A 171 9.80 7.55 9.93
CA ASN A 171 10.55 8.80 10.05
C ASN A 171 9.75 10.04 9.60
N THR A 172 8.62 9.83 8.91
CA THR A 172 7.65 10.89 8.56
C THR A 172 6.58 11.09 9.64
N SER A 173 6.59 10.26 10.69
CA SER A 173 5.81 10.52 11.91
C SER A 173 6.44 11.64 12.71
N TRP A 174 5.61 12.51 13.22
CA TRP A 174 5.99 13.60 14.16
C TRP A 174 6.14 13.06 15.58
#